data_6bed0ba455762cb11c0ffd7a0c0f89ab
#
_entry.id   6bed0ba455762cb11c0ffd7a0c0f89ab
#
_cell.length_a   1.000
_cell.length_b   1.000
_cell.length_c   1.000
_cell.angle_alpha   90.00
_cell.angle_beta   90.00
_cell.angle_gamma   90.00
#
_symmetry.space_group_name_H-M   'P 1'
#
loop_
_entity.id
_entity.type
_entity.pdbx_description
1 polymer ?
#
loop_
_entity_poly.entity_id
_entity_poly.type
_entity_poly.pdbx_seq_one_letter_code
_entity_poly.pdbx_strand_id
1 'polypeptide(L)'
;MKKITRLGIGGPVGSGKTAIIEVITPKLIERGYKPLIITNDVVTTEDAKQVKRTLKGILDEERIMGVETGACPHTAVREDPSMNIAAVEEMEDKYPDSDLIIESGGDNLTLTFSPALADFYIYVIDVAEGEKIPRKNGPGLVQADILIINKIDLAPYVGASLAVMEDDTKIVRGNRPYILTNCKTGEGIDALVDMIEKDFLFTHAK
;
A
#
# COMPACT_ATOMS: atom_id res chain seq x y z
N MET A 1 1.52 -15.44 21.40
CA MET A 1 0.66 -15.06 20.27
C MET A 1 1.55 -14.69 19.10
N LYS A 2 1.24 -15.12 17.89
CA LYS A 2 1.92 -14.66 16.67
C LYS A 2 1.65 -13.16 16.54
N LYS A 3 2.69 -12.34 16.38
CA LYS A 3 2.49 -10.92 16.11
C LYS A 3 1.93 -10.77 14.69
N ILE A 4 0.82 -10.06 14.56
CA ILE A 4 0.25 -9.71 13.26
C ILE A 4 1.11 -8.58 12.66
N THR A 5 1.53 -8.74 11.41
CA THR A 5 2.30 -7.71 10.70
C THR A 5 1.35 -6.65 10.17
N ARG A 6 1.62 -5.40 10.48
CA ARG A 6 0.86 -4.24 10.01
C ARG A 6 1.59 -3.56 8.86
N LEU A 7 0.99 -3.61 7.68
CA LEU A 7 1.53 -3.07 6.43
C LEU A 7 0.72 -1.86 5.97
N GLY A 8 1.31 -0.67 6.00
CA GLY A 8 0.72 0.53 5.43
C GLY A 8 0.94 0.61 3.92
N ILE A 9 -0.06 1.09 3.18
CA ILE A 9 0.06 1.41 1.75
C ILE A 9 -0.36 2.86 1.54
N GLY A 10 0.60 3.73 1.29
CA GLY A 10 0.42 5.17 1.09
C GLY A 10 0.71 5.62 -0.34
N GLY A 11 0.37 6.86 -0.62
CA GLY A 11 0.67 7.50 -1.91
C GLY A 11 -0.37 8.52 -2.34
N PRO A 12 -0.13 9.29 -3.39
CA PRO A 12 -1.05 10.30 -3.90
C PRO A 12 -2.40 9.73 -4.35
N VAL A 13 -3.40 10.60 -4.42
CA VAL A 13 -4.70 10.23 -4.98
C VAL A 13 -4.52 9.79 -6.43
N GLY A 14 -5.13 8.65 -6.78
CA GLY A 14 -5.05 8.11 -8.14
C GLY A 14 -3.79 7.29 -8.43
N SER A 15 -2.79 7.19 -7.54
CA SER A 15 -1.57 6.39 -7.80
C SER A 15 -1.83 4.88 -7.94
N GLY A 16 -2.98 4.39 -7.47
CA GLY A 16 -3.39 2.99 -7.59
C GLY A 16 -3.18 2.16 -6.33
N LYS A 17 -3.16 2.77 -5.14
CA LYS A 17 -3.09 2.06 -3.84
C LYS A 17 -4.12 0.96 -3.73
N THR A 18 -5.39 1.31 -3.93
CA THR A 18 -6.51 0.36 -3.89
C THR A 18 -6.34 -0.78 -4.90
N ALA A 19 -5.89 -0.45 -6.13
CA ALA A 19 -5.60 -1.47 -7.14
C ALA A 19 -4.43 -2.40 -6.73
N ILE A 20 -3.40 -1.88 -6.07
CA ILE A 20 -2.33 -2.73 -5.50
C ILE A 20 -2.91 -3.70 -4.46
N ILE A 21 -3.74 -3.22 -3.51
CA ILE A 21 -4.40 -4.08 -2.52
C ILE A 21 -5.23 -5.16 -3.21
N GLU A 22 -6.02 -4.79 -4.21
CA GLU A 22 -6.89 -5.71 -4.96
C GLU A 22 -6.11 -6.83 -5.67
N VAL A 23 -4.90 -6.55 -6.20
CA VAL A 23 -4.12 -7.54 -6.94
C VAL A 23 -3.16 -8.36 -6.06
N ILE A 24 -2.65 -7.81 -4.96
CA ILE A 24 -1.77 -8.58 -4.07
C ILE A 24 -2.56 -9.50 -3.12
N THR A 25 -3.78 -9.10 -2.71
CA THR A 25 -4.58 -9.86 -1.75
C THR A 25 -4.87 -11.30 -2.20
N PRO A 26 -5.36 -11.56 -3.43
CA PRO A 26 -5.56 -12.93 -3.91
C PRO A 26 -4.27 -13.75 -3.87
N LYS A 27 -3.15 -13.16 -4.29
CA LYS A 27 -1.85 -13.83 -4.31
C LYS A 27 -1.32 -14.16 -2.91
N LEU A 28 -1.53 -13.27 -1.94
CA LEU A 28 -1.22 -13.56 -0.53
C LEU A 28 -2.07 -14.71 0.00
N ILE A 29 -3.36 -14.74 -0.33
CA ILE A 29 -4.26 -15.84 0.06
C ILE A 29 -3.82 -17.17 -0.57
N GLU A 30 -3.46 -17.19 -1.86
CA GLU A 30 -2.93 -18.36 -2.56
C GLU A 30 -1.65 -18.90 -1.89
N ARG A 31 -0.85 -18.02 -1.29
CA ARG A 31 0.36 -18.38 -0.52
C ARG A 31 0.09 -18.75 0.94
N GLY A 32 -1.19 -18.79 1.34
CA GLY A 32 -1.63 -19.24 2.66
C GLY A 32 -1.71 -18.15 3.73
N TYR A 33 -1.57 -16.88 3.36
CA TYR A 33 -1.81 -15.75 4.27
C TYR A 33 -3.29 -15.45 4.42
N LYS A 34 -3.63 -14.83 5.54
CA LYS A 34 -5.01 -14.43 5.90
C LYS A 34 -5.05 -12.92 6.11
N PRO A 35 -5.11 -12.11 5.04
CA PRO A 35 -5.09 -10.66 5.16
C PRO A 35 -6.37 -10.12 5.79
N LEU A 36 -6.22 -9.00 6.48
CA LEU A 36 -7.27 -8.06 6.86
C LEU A 36 -7.00 -6.76 6.11
N ILE A 37 -8.03 -6.08 5.66
CA ILE A 37 -7.91 -4.83 4.91
C ILE A 37 -8.64 -3.72 5.65
N ILE A 38 -7.95 -2.62 5.90
CA ILE A 38 -8.52 -1.39 6.44
C ILE A 38 -8.23 -0.27 5.45
N THR A 39 -9.27 0.34 4.91
CA THR A 39 -9.15 1.48 4.01
C THR A 39 -9.51 2.76 4.74
N ASN A 40 -8.78 3.83 4.45
CA ASN A 40 -9.01 5.14 5.03
C ASN A 40 -9.50 6.10 3.95
N ASP A 41 -10.63 6.73 4.18
CA ASP A 41 -11.14 7.80 3.34
C ASP A 41 -11.64 8.96 4.21
N VAL A 42 -11.68 10.17 3.63
CA VAL A 42 -12.03 11.38 4.37
C VAL A 42 -13.51 11.43 4.73
N VAL A 43 -14.37 11.13 3.77
CA VAL A 43 -15.84 11.36 3.86
C VAL A 43 -16.65 10.13 3.51
N THR A 44 -16.05 9.13 2.89
CA THR A 44 -16.78 7.97 2.35
C THR A 44 -16.09 6.66 2.71
N THR A 45 -16.81 5.57 2.52
CA THR A 45 -16.25 4.21 2.55
C THR A 45 -16.16 3.61 1.15
N GLU A 46 -16.01 4.45 0.12
CA GLU A 46 -16.09 3.99 -1.27
C GLU A 46 -14.95 3.05 -1.63
N ASP A 47 -13.73 3.32 -1.15
CA ASP A 47 -12.60 2.41 -1.34
C ASP A 47 -12.85 1.05 -0.69
N ALA A 48 -13.41 1.01 0.53
CA ALA A 48 -13.81 -0.26 1.16
C ALA A 48 -14.88 -1.00 0.33
N LYS A 49 -15.88 -0.29 -0.19
CA LYS A 49 -16.93 -0.88 -1.05
C LYS A 49 -16.34 -1.42 -2.35
N GLN A 50 -15.39 -0.70 -2.95
CA GLN A 50 -14.71 -1.15 -4.16
C GLN A 50 -13.90 -2.43 -3.87
N VAL A 51 -13.09 -2.44 -2.84
CA VAL A 51 -12.29 -3.62 -2.44
C VAL A 51 -13.20 -4.82 -2.14
N LYS A 52 -14.31 -4.63 -1.41
CA LYS A 52 -15.31 -5.68 -1.15
C LYS A 52 -15.89 -6.25 -2.43
N ARG A 53 -16.22 -5.38 -3.40
CA ARG A 53 -16.77 -5.79 -4.69
C ARG A 53 -15.76 -6.58 -5.52
N THR A 54 -14.51 -6.10 -5.58
CA THR A 54 -13.42 -6.74 -6.36
C THR A 54 -13.01 -8.08 -5.75
N LEU A 55 -12.93 -8.17 -4.42
CA LEU A 55 -12.51 -9.38 -3.72
C LEU A 55 -13.66 -10.31 -3.33
N LYS A 56 -14.86 -10.07 -3.87
CA LYS A 56 -16.04 -10.92 -3.62
C LYS A 56 -15.76 -12.38 -4.01
N GLY A 57 -15.96 -13.30 -3.04
CA GLY A 57 -15.68 -14.72 -3.22
C GLY A 57 -14.21 -15.13 -3.07
N ILE A 58 -13.30 -14.18 -2.84
CA ILE A 58 -11.87 -14.40 -2.58
C ILE A 58 -11.57 -14.13 -1.09
N LEU A 59 -12.08 -13.03 -0.55
CA LEU A 59 -11.93 -12.64 0.85
C LEU A 59 -13.31 -12.33 1.43
N ASP A 60 -13.57 -12.76 2.67
CA ASP A 60 -14.82 -12.45 3.36
C ASP A 60 -14.96 -10.94 3.55
N GLU A 61 -16.14 -10.40 3.27
CA GLU A 61 -16.41 -8.97 3.36
C GLU A 61 -16.18 -8.41 4.77
N GLU A 62 -16.35 -9.23 5.81
CA GLU A 62 -16.09 -8.86 7.21
C GLU A 62 -14.60 -8.65 7.52
N ARG A 63 -13.69 -9.14 6.66
CA ARG A 63 -12.25 -8.91 6.74
C ARG A 63 -11.81 -7.60 6.09
N ILE A 64 -12.77 -6.80 5.62
CA ILE A 64 -12.55 -5.51 4.97
C ILE A 64 -13.34 -4.43 5.73
N MET A 65 -12.62 -3.51 6.35
CA MET A 65 -13.19 -2.39 7.11
C MET A 65 -12.84 -1.06 6.45
N GLY A 66 -13.82 -0.17 6.35
CA GLY A 66 -13.60 1.23 5.96
C GLY A 66 -13.64 2.13 7.17
N VAL A 67 -12.65 3.00 7.31
CA VAL A 67 -12.58 4.03 8.35
C VAL A 67 -12.80 5.39 7.71
N GLU A 68 -13.85 6.10 8.14
CA GLU A 68 -14.11 7.48 7.76
C GLU A 68 -13.33 8.39 8.72
N THR A 69 -12.27 9.00 8.24
CA THR A 69 -11.35 9.76 9.09
C THR A 69 -11.85 11.18 9.40
N GLY A 70 -12.81 11.69 8.63
CA GLY A 70 -13.42 13.02 8.82
C GLY A 70 -12.42 14.20 8.70
N ALA A 71 -11.16 13.91 8.52
CA ALA A 71 -10.07 14.86 8.44
C ALA A 71 -9.05 14.43 7.38
N CYS A 72 -7.97 15.20 7.22
CA CYS A 72 -6.90 14.85 6.30
C CYS A 72 -6.36 13.43 6.59
N PRO A 73 -6.29 12.54 5.59
CA PRO A 73 -5.80 11.17 5.77
C PRO A 73 -4.38 11.10 6.35
N HIS A 74 -3.54 12.08 6.07
CA HIS A 74 -2.21 12.21 6.64
C HIS A 74 -2.28 12.26 8.18
N THR A 75 -3.14 13.13 8.74
CA THR A 75 -3.34 13.20 10.19
C THR A 75 -3.77 11.87 10.76
N ALA A 76 -4.72 11.20 10.11
CA ALA A 76 -5.32 9.95 10.58
C ALA A 76 -4.37 8.74 10.57
N VAL A 77 -3.29 8.77 9.80
CA VAL A 77 -2.30 7.66 9.78
C VAL A 77 -0.98 8.02 10.45
N ARG A 78 -0.75 9.30 10.78
CA ARG A 78 0.53 9.75 11.34
C ARG A 78 0.41 10.55 12.64
N GLU A 79 -0.22 11.74 12.61
CA GLU A 79 -0.21 12.66 13.77
C GLU A 79 -1.18 12.20 14.85
N ASP A 80 -2.38 11.76 14.46
CA ASP A 80 -3.39 11.20 15.36
C ASP A 80 -3.98 9.91 14.77
N PRO A 81 -3.28 8.79 14.87
CA PRO A 81 -3.74 7.51 14.33
C PRO A 81 -4.75 6.78 15.23
N SER A 82 -5.32 7.43 16.25
CA SER A 82 -6.14 6.77 17.27
C SER A 82 -7.35 6.01 16.69
N MET A 83 -8.05 6.59 15.72
CA MET A 83 -9.19 5.92 15.06
C MET A 83 -8.75 4.67 14.29
N ASN A 84 -7.63 4.74 13.59
CA ASN A 84 -7.08 3.60 12.85
C ASN A 84 -6.52 2.53 13.79
N ILE A 85 -5.88 2.92 14.89
CA ILE A 85 -5.41 1.97 15.90
C ILE A 85 -6.60 1.22 16.49
N ALA A 86 -7.70 1.90 16.84
CA ALA A 86 -8.90 1.26 17.35
C ALA A 86 -9.50 0.27 16.33
N ALA A 87 -9.56 0.63 15.04
CA ALA A 87 -10.03 -0.26 13.98
C ALA A 87 -9.11 -1.47 13.80
N VAL A 88 -7.80 -1.27 13.86
CA VAL A 88 -6.80 -2.35 13.80
C VAL A 88 -6.98 -3.30 14.97
N GLU A 89 -7.09 -2.80 16.21
CA GLU A 89 -7.27 -3.61 17.43
C GLU A 89 -8.56 -4.42 17.37
N GLU A 90 -9.67 -3.82 16.92
CA GLU A 90 -10.95 -4.54 16.71
C GLU A 90 -10.78 -5.71 15.72
N MET A 91 -10.09 -5.47 14.59
CA MET A 91 -9.89 -6.50 13.58
C MET A 91 -8.90 -7.58 14.04
N GLU A 92 -7.85 -7.22 14.78
CA GLU A 92 -6.89 -8.17 15.35
C GLU A 92 -7.55 -9.08 16.41
N ASP A 93 -8.42 -8.52 17.25
CA ASP A 93 -9.17 -9.28 18.27
C ASP A 93 -10.13 -10.28 17.61
N LYS A 94 -10.80 -9.85 16.53
CA LYS A 94 -11.74 -10.71 15.78
C LYS A 94 -11.03 -11.79 14.96
N TYR A 95 -9.81 -11.51 14.45
CA TYR A 95 -9.05 -12.39 13.57
C TYR A 95 -7.57 -12.52 13.98
N PRO A 96 -7.27 -13.12 15.13
CA PRO A 96 -5.93 -13.10 15.75
C PRO A 96 -4.84 -13.87 14.99
N ASP A 97 -5.22 -14.64 13.96
CA ASP A 97 -4.30 -15.42 13.12
C ASP A 97 -4.00 -14.77 11.75
N SER A 98 -4.38 -13.50 11.59
CA SER A 98 -4.31 -12.80 10.30
C SER A 98 -3.09 -11.88 10.18
N ASP A 99 -2.79 -11.46 8.97
CA ASP A 99 -1.91 -10.36 8.62
C ASP A 99 -2.79 -9.16 8.26
N LEU A 100 -2.32 -7.94 8.52
CA LEU A 100 -3.11 -6.72 8.36
C LEU A 100 -2.51 -5.81 7.28
N ILE A 101 -3.33 -5.41 6.31
CA ILE A 101 -2.98 -4.42 5.30
C ILE A 101 -3.81 -3.17 5.55
N ILE A 102 -3.15 -2.03 5.65
CA ILE A 102 -3.79 -0.73 5.87
C ILE A 102 -3.58 0.15 4.65
N GLU A 103 -4.65 0.63 4.04
CA GLU A 103 -4.58 1.68 3.03
C GLU A 103 -4.79 3.05 3.69
N SER A 104 -3.94 4.02 3.37
CA SER A 104 -4.21 5.42 3.68
C SER A 104 -5.11 6.04 2.62
N GLY A 105 -5.88 7.04 2.96
CA GLY A 105 -6.47 7.94 1.98
C GLY A 105 -5.39 8.62 1.13
N GLY A 106 -5.76 9.14 -0.05
CA GLY A 106 -4.81 9.79 -0.94
C GLY A 106 -4.28 11.10 -0.36
N ASP A 107 -2.97 11.27 -0.36
CA ASP A 107 -2.29 12.50 0.03
C ASP A 107 -1.02 12.69 -0.82
N ASN A 108 -0.30 13.77 -0.58
CA ASN A 108 0.90 14.17 -1.31
C ASN A 108 2.15 13.35 -0.89
N LEU A 109 3.31 13.72 -1.43
CA LEU A 109 4.58 13.03 -1.19
C LEU A 109 5.09 13.09 0.25
N THR A 110 4.42 13.79 1.16
CA THR A 110 4.82 13.91 2.58
C THR A 110 4.24 12.83 3.46
N LEU A 111 3.25 12.07 2.98
CA LEU A 111 2.59 11.01 3.76
C LEU A 111 3.60 9.94 4.21
N THR A 112 3.64 9.71 5.52
CA THR A 112 4.32 8.58 6.15
C THR A 112 3.39 8.00 7.21
N PHE A 113 3.63 6.75 7.62
CA PHE A 113 2.84 6.10 8.66
C PHE A 113 3.43 6.30 10.06
N SER A 114 2.57 6.37 11.07
CA SER A 114 2.99 6.26 12.45
C SER A 114 3.55 4.87 12.73
N PRO A 115 4.70 4.72 13.40
CA PRO A 115 5.21 3.42 13.82
C PRO A 115 4.27 2.66 14.79
N ALA A 116 3.32 3.37 15.41
CA ALA A 116 2.28 2.73 16.23
C ALA A 116 1.20 2.06 15.38
N LEU A 117 1.03 2.49 14.13
CA LEU A 117 -0.01 1.99 13.23
C LEU A 117 0.51 0.93 12.26
N ALA A 118 1.69 1.15 11.67
CA ALA A 118 2.27 0.24 10.69
C ALA A 118 3.71 -0.14 11.06
N ASP A 119 4.03 -1.44 10.98
CA ASP A 119 5.39 -1.95 11.16
C ASP A 119 6.26 -1.62 9.94
N PHE A 120 5.67 -1.69 8.75
CA PHE A 120 6.28 -1.40 7.45
C PHE A 120 5.30 -0.62 6.58
N TYR A 121 5.81 0.14 5.62
CA TYR A 121 4.92 0.73 4.65
C TYR A 121 5.50 0.78 3.24
N ILE A 122 4.58 0.63 2.30
CA ILE A 122 4.80 0.76 0.86
C ILE A 122 4.31 2.14 0.44
N TYR A 123 5.06 2.81 -0.42
CA TYR A 123 4.62 4.06 -1.02
C TYR A 123 4.39 3.87 -2.52
N VAL A 124 3.23 4.28 -3.03
CA VAL A 124 2.83 4.10 -4.43
C VAL A 124 2.80 5.45 -5.12
N ILE A 125 3.58 5.58 -6.18
CA ILE A 125 3.49 6.67 -7.16
C ILE A 125 3.13 6.08 -8.52
N ASP A 126 2.72 6.88 -9.49
CA ASP A 126 2.49 6.43 -10.84
C ASP A 126 3.13 7.31 -11.91
N VAL A 127 3.27 6.77 -13.11
CA VAL A 127 3.92 7.48 -14.22
C VAL A 127 3.13 8.69 -14.71
N ALA A 128 1.80 8.73 -14.50
CA ALA A 128 0.96 9.84 -14.94
C ALA A 128 1.13 11.10 -14.08
N GLU A 129 1.69 10.96 -12.87
CA GLU A 129 2.08 12.10 -12.04
C GLU A 129 3.31 12.83 -12.61
N GLY A 130 3.99 12.24 -13.59
CA GLY A 130 5.15 12.76 -14.30
C GLY A 130 6.48 12.17 -13.86
N GLU A 131 7.40 12.03 -14.81
CA GLU A 131 8.70 11.39 -14.59
C GLU A 131 9.58 12.03 -13.50
N LYS A 132 9.28 13.29 -13.12
CA LYS A 132 10.06 14.05 -12.13
C LYS A 132 9.64 13.78 -10.69
N ILE A 133 8.60 12.96 -10.46
CA ILE A 133 8.11 12.69 -9.10
C ILE A 133 9.20 12.13 -8.18
N PRO A 134 10.00 11.13 -8.57
CA PRO A 134 11.03 10.60 -7.67
C PRO A 134 12.03 11.66 -7.20
N ARG A 135 12.48 12.55 -8.07
CA ARG A 135 13.46 13.61 -7.71
C ARG A 135 12.91 14.70 -6.81
N LYS A 136 11.56 14.79 -6.62
CA LYS A 136 10.97 15.72 -5.65
C LYS A 136 11.26 15.37 -4.19
N ASN A 137 11.73 14.15 -3.95
CA ASN A 137 12.34 13.74 -2.69
C ASN A 137 11.42 13.90 -1.47
N GLY A 138 10.14 13.58 -1.61
CA GLY A 138 9.18 13.66 -0.50
C GLY A 138 9.41 12.57 0.56
N PRO A 139 9.17 12.84 1.86
CA PRO A 139 9.40 11.89 2.94
C PRO A 139 8.73 10.54 2.74
N GLY A 140 7.48 10.50 2.24
CA GLY A 140 6.76 9.27 1.96
C GLY A 140 7.52 8.36 0.99
N LEU A 141 8.01 8.95 -0.11
CA LEU A 141 8.77 8.24 -1.12
C LEU A 141 10.13 7.76 -0.62
N VAL A 142 10.86 8.62 0.12
CA VAL A 142 12.23 8.32 0.55
C VAL A 142 12.27 7.32 1.69
N GLN A 143 11.35 7.44 2.64
CA GLN A 143 11.36 6.64 3.87
C GLN A 143 10.65 5.30 3.75
N ALA A 144 9.77 5.13 2.76
CA ALA A 144 9.05 3.86 2.56
C ALA A 144 10.00 2.67 2.47
N ASP A 145 9.59 1.54 3.00
CA ASP A 145 10.34 0.29 2.90
C ASP A 145 10.42 -0.16 1.44
N ILE A 146 9.28 -0.14 0.71
CA ILE A 146 9.23 -0.37 -0.74
C ILE A 146 8.58 0.82 -1.43
N LEU A 147 9.14 1.27 -2.54
CA LEU A 147 8.50 2.21 -3.46
C LEU A 147 7.93 1.45 -4.65
N ILE A 148 6.67 1.73 -4.99
CA ILE A 148 6.05 1.24 -6.22
C ILE A 148 5.92 2.39 -7.22
N ILE A 149 6.41 2.16 -8.44
CA ILE A 149 6.15 3.00 -9.61
C ILE A 149 5.11 2.25 -10.44
N ASN A 150 3.85 2.67 -10.33
CA ASN A 150 2.71 1.97 -10.92
C ASN A 150 2.30 2.53 -12.28
N LYS A 151 1.41 1.81 -12.98
CA LYS A 151 0.83 2.19 -14.28
C LYS A 151 1.86 2.39 -15.37
N ILE A 152 2.91 1.56 -15.38
CA ILE A 152 4.04 1.72 -16.32
C ILE A 152 3.63 1.64 -17.79
N ASP A 153 2.50 1.03 -18.11
CA ASP A 153 1.88 0.99 -19.42
C ASP A 153 1.49 2.39 -19.94
N LEU A 154 1.24 3.32 -19.04
CA LEU A 154 0.88 4.70 -19.41
C LEU A 154 2.08 5.57 -19.77
N ALA A 155 3.32 5.15 -19.46
CA ALA A 155 4.52 5.96 -19.67
C ALA A 155 4.63 6.55 -21.10
N PRO A 156 4.40 5.77 -22.20
CA PRO A 156 4.46 6.32 -23.55
C PRO A 156 3.38 7.37 -23.84
N TYR A 157 2.22 7.28 -23.18
CA TYR A 157 1.09 8.17 -23.42
C TYR A 157 1.18 9.49 -22.66
N VAL A 158 1.90 9.49 -21.55
CA VAL A 158 2.09 10.69 -20.72
C VAL A 158 3.46 11.34 -20.92
N GLY A 159 4.28 10.78 -21.83
CA GLY A 159 5.62 11.29 -22.12
C GLY A 159 6.60 11.10 -20.96
N ALA A 160 6.39 10.11 -20.10
CA ALA A 160 7.29 9.79 -19.00
C ALA A 160 8.32 8.74 -19.43
N SER A 161 9.57 8.93 -19.00
CA SER A 161 10.65 7.94 -19.18
C SER A 161 10.81 7.11 -17.93
N LEU A 162 10.56 5.79 -18.02
CA LEU A 162 10.78 4.87 -16.90
C LEU A 162 12.26 4.86 -16.48
N ALA A 163 13.20 4.93 -17.43
CA ALA A 163 14.63 4.97 -17.12
C ALA A 163 14.99 6.20 -16.28
N VAL A 164 14.42 7.37 -16.59
CA VAL A 164 14.62 8.59 -15.80
C VAL A 164 14.03 8.43 -14.39
N MET A 165 12.83 7.85 -14.26
CA MET A 165 12.20 7.60 -12.96
C MET A 165 13.02 6.62 -12.11
N GLU A 166 13.57 5.57 -12.70
CA GLU A 166 14.43 4.61 -12.00
C GLU A 166 15.75 5.24 -11.55
N ASP A 167 16.41 6.02 -12.41
CA ASP A 167 17.66 6.68 -12.06
C ASP A 167 17.47 7.71 -10.95
N ASP A 168 16.42 8.53 -11.01
CA ASP A 168 16.05 9.44 -9.93
C ASP A 168 15.71 8.70 -8.65
N THR A 169 15.01 7.57 -8.75
CA THR A 169 14.68 6.72 -7.60
C THR A 169 15.94 6.19 -6.92
N LYS A 170 16.90 5.68 -7.67
CA LYS A 170 18.19 5.21 -7.15
C LYS A 170 18.96 6.33 -6.45
N ILE A 171 18.93 7.54 -7.01
CA ILE A 171 19.60 8.71 -6.42
C ILE A 171 18.98 9.06 -5.06
N VAL A 172 17.65 9.14 -4.96
CA VAL A 172 16.98 9.62 -3.74
C VAL A 172 16.79 8.53 -2.68
N ARG A 173 16.72 7.27 -3.07
CA ARG A 173 16.48 6.13 -2.16
C ARG A 173 17.72 5.31 -1.83
N GLY A 174 18.81 5.48 -2.62
CA GLY A 174 20.01 4.64 -2.51
C GLY A 174 19.67 3.16 -2.74
N ASN A 175 20.00 2.30 -1.78
CA ASN A 175 19.78 0.86 -1.87
C ASN A 175 18.38 0.40 -1.42
N ARG A 176 17.48 1.32 -1.09
CA ARG A 176 16.11 0.92 -0.67
C ARG A 176 15.34 0.38 -1.85
N PRO A 177 14.60 -0.72 -1.67
CA PRO A 177 13.93 -1.41 -2.77
C PRO A 177 12.83 -0.54 -3.43
N TYR A 178 12.73 -0.70 -4.75
CA TYR A 178 11.62 -0.17 -5.53
C TYR A 178 11.21 -1.20 -6.60
N ILE A 179 10.02 -1.07 -7.12
CA ILE A 179 9.49 -1.96 -8.16
C ILE A 179 8.58 -1.20 -9.13
N LEU A 180 8.65 -1.57 -10.39
CA LEU A 180 7.76 -1.10 -11.44
C LEU A 180 6.58 -2.07 -11.55
N THR A 181 5.36 -1.54 -11.62
CA THR A 181 4.15 -2.38 -11.67
C THR A 181 3.13 -1.89 -12.68
N ASN A 182 2.33 -2.85 -13.13
CA ASN A 182 1.06 -2.61 -13.82
C ASN A 182 -0.01 -3.52 -13.24
N CYS A 183 -0.89 -2.98 -12.40
CA CYS A 183 -1.96 -3.76 -11.77
C CYS A 183 -2.95 -4.35 -12.79
N LYS A 184 -3.07 -3.75 -13.98
CA LYS A 184 -3.99 -4.21 -15.02
C LYS A 184 -3.50 -5.47 -15.74
N THR A 185 -2.20 -5.58 -15.96
CA THR A 185 -1.56 -6.74 -16.63
C THR A 185 -0.98 -7.75 -15.66
N GLY A 186 -0.77 -7.37 -14.40
CA GLY A 186 -0.08 -8.15 -13.38
C GLY A 186 1.44 -8.03 -13.43
N GLU A 187 2.00 -7.19 -14.31
CA GLU A 187 3.44 -6.99 -14.41
C GLU A 187 4.00 -6.43 -13.10
N GLY A 188 5.08 -7.06 -12.60
CA GLY A 188 5.73 -6.71 -11.36
C GLY A 188 5.02 -7.17 -10.07
N ILE A 189 3.77 -7.66 -10.15
CA ILE A 189 2.97 -7.97 -8.95
C ILE A 189 3.50 -9.21 -8.22
N ASP A 190 3.91 -10.27 -8.92
CA ASP A 190 4.48 -11.46 -8.26
C ASP A 190 5.78 -11.12 -7.53
N ALA A 191 6.65 -10.33 -8.16
CA ALA A 191 7.88 -9.86 -7.52
C ALA A 191 7.60 -8.95 -6.31
N LEU A 192 6.55 -8.11 -6.37
CA LEU A 192 6.11 -7.33 -5.21
C LEU A 192 5.68 -8.21 -4.05
N VAL A 193 4.89 -9.26 -4.32
CA VAL A 193 4.45 -10.21 -3.28
C VAL A 193 5.65 -10.96 -2.71
N ASP A 194 6.64 -11.38 -3.53
CA ASP A 194 7.88 -11.99 -3.06
C ASP A 194 8.67 -11.07 -2.12
N MET A 195 8.73 -9.76 -2.44
CA MET A 195 9.37 -8.76 -1.57
C MET A 195 8.62 -8.61 -0.24
N ILE A 196 7.28 -8.54 -0.27
CA ILE A 196 6.45 -8.46 0.94
C ILE A 196 6.66 -9.69 1.83
N GLU A 197 6.65 -10.89 1.26
CA GLU A 197 6.89 -12.12 2.02
C GLU A 197 8.27 -12.14 2.68
N LYS A 198 9.30 -11.84 1.89
CA LYS A 198 10.68 -11.90 2.35
C LYS A 198 10.97 -10.85 3.41
N ASP A 199 10.57 -9.60 3.17
CA ASP A 199 11.05 -8.45 3.93
C ASP A 199 10.10 -8.08 5.08
N PHE A 200 8.80 -8.41 4.99
CA PHE A 200 7.80 -8.03 5.98
C PHE A 200 7.17 -9.22 6.73
N LEU A 201 6.90 -10.31 6.04
CA LEU A 201 6.26 -11.47 6.65
C LEU A 201 7.28 -12.49 7.18
N PHE A 202 8.57 -12.24 6.91
CA PHE A 202 9.69 -13.05 7.41
C PHE A 202 9.51 -14.55 7.15
N THR A 203 8.87 -14.91 6.06
CA THR A 203 8.78 -16.30 5.63
C THR A 203 10.13 -16.71 5.08
N HIS A 204 10.91 -17.35 5.93
CA HIS A 204 12.11 -18.02 5.47
C HIS A 204 11.69 -19.09 4.46
N ALA A 205 12.24 -19.00 3.26
CA ALA A 205 12.21 -20.13 2.35
C ALA A 205 12.66 -21.38 3.13
N LYS A 206 11.75 -22.34 3.25
CA LYS A 206 12.06 -23.66 3.79
C LYS A 206 12.99 -24.42 2.86
#